data_00876243e465756d0e91442275c55f70
#
_entry.id   00876243e465756d0e91442275c55f70
#
_cell.length_a   1.000
_cell.length_b   1.000
_cell.length_c   1.000
_cell.angle_alpha   90.00
_cell.angle_beta   90.00
_cell.angle_gamma   90.00
#
_symmetry.space_group_name_H-M   'P 1'
#
loop_
_entity.id
_entity.type
_entity.pdbx_description
1 polymer ?
#
loop_
_entity_poly.entity_id
_entity_poly.type
_entity_poly.pdbx_seq_one_letter_code
_entity_poly.pdbx_strand_id
1 'polypeptide(L)'
;ETQEIKAAQTSIRENLGLSFQAAADLSLEFARTAAATGQSAEELGKSLSIMESMSGASREVLLNQIRSNAAMIEAAGVAPAQVMKDIASNTEFFAEFARDGGQNLIQAGVAAAKLGLSMDQVKSTTESLLSFEESIEKQMEASLLLGRQINLDRARQLALTGDQAGMMEEVLRQVGGEAEFAQMTYLQRKALADSVGSTVENLSRMVRNRSASATAGTLAESGDAAHETQKSMLEATNDIAKYT
;
A
#
# COMPACT_ATOMS: atom_id res chain seq x y z
N GLU A 1 26.26 9.55 -11.14
CA GLU A 1 25.65 10.89 -11.40
C GLU A 1 25.53 11.19 -12.90
N THR A 2 26.61 11.11 -13.71
CA THR A 2 26.52 11.38 -15.15
C THR A 2 25.71 10.35 -15.94
N GLN A 3 25.73 9.07 -15.56
CA GLN A 3 24.93 8.02 -16.19
C GLN A 3 23.45 8.13 -15.81
N GLU A 4 23.16 8.47 -14.58
CA GLU A 4 21.79 8.68 -14.08
C GLU A 4 21.11 9.87 -14.78
N ILE A 5 21.83 10.97 -14.96
CA ILE A 5 21.35 12.13 -15.71
C ILE A 5 21.06 11.78 -17.17
N LYS A 6 21.92 10.99 -17.82
CA LYS A 6 21.67 10.52 -19.19
C LYS A 6 20.46 9.60 -19.27
N ALA A 7 20.30 8.68 -18.32
CA ALA A 7 19.13 7.82 -18.24
C ALA A 7 17.85 8.64 -18.01
N ALA A 8 17.92 9.67 -17.15
CA ALA A 8 16.84 10.61 -16.93
C ALA A 8 16.46 11.36 -18.21
N GLN A 9 17.42 11.92 -18.94
CA GLN A 9 17.17 12.59 -20.23
C GLN A 9 16.50 11.68 -21.26
N THR A 10 16.96 10.44 -21.37
CA THR A 10 16.38 9.45 -22.29
C THR A 10 14.94 9.15 -21.90
N SER A 11 14.69 8.81 -20.64
CA SER A 11 13.35 8.52 -20.14
C SER A 11 12.37 9.69 -20.29
N ILE A 12 12.83 10.91 -20.00
CA ILE A 12 12.02 12.13 -20.17
C ILE A 12 11.61 12.31 -21.65
N ARG A 13 12.52 12.06 -22.58
CA ARG A 13 12.20 12.18 -24.01
C ARG A 13 11.27 11.11 -24.50
N GLU A 14 11.47 9.88 -24.07
CA GLU A 14 10.67 8.73 -24.52
C GLU A 14 9.28 8.70 -23.89
N ASN A 15 9.16 8.94 -22.58
CA ASN A 15 7.90 8.83 -21.87
C ASN A 15 7.09 10.15 -21.84
N LEU A 16 7.76 11.31 -21.89
CA LEU A 16 7.11 12.62 -21.80
C LEU A 16 7.15 13.42 -23.11
N GLY A 17 7.76 12.90 -24.16
CA GLY A 17 7.81 13.52 -25.49
C GLY A 17 8.51 14.87 -25.55
N LEU A 18 9.42 15.19 -24.61
CA LEU A 18 10.09 16.48 -24.54
C LEU A 18 11.25 16.61 -25.54
N SER A 19 11.53 17.87 -25.95
CA SER A 19 12.72 18.19 -26.72
C SER A 19 13.98 17.90 -25.88
N PHE A 20 15.13 17.80 -26.56
CA PHE A 20 16.43 17.57 -25.89
C PHE A 20 16.74 18.64 -24.85
N GLN A 21 16.48 19.93 -25.16
CA GLN A 21 16.76 21.02 -24.23
C GLN A 21 15.86 20.97 -23.01
N ALA A 22 14.54 20.79 -23.18
CA ALA A 22 13.60 20.69 -22.08
C ALA A 22 13.87 19.44 -21.21
N ALA A 23 14.30 18.34 -21.80
CA ALA A 23 14.70 17.15 -21.06
C ALA A 23 16.00 17.38 -20.26
N ALA A 24 16.95 18.16 -20.81
CA ALA A 24 18.17 18.50 -20.10
C ALA A 24 17.90 19.37 -18.87
N ASP A 25 17.00 20.37 -19.01
CA ASP A 25 16.62 21.27 -17.91
C ASP A 25 15.96 20.53 -16.74
N LEU A 26 15.16 19.49 -17.04
CA LEU A 26 14.43 18.69 -16.04
C LEU A 26 15.28 17.53 -15.47
N SER A 27 16.32 17.14 -16.15
CA SER A 27 17.04 15.85 -15.90
C SER A 27 17.63 15.73 -14.50
N LEU A 28 18.15 16.81 -13.93
CA LEU A 28 18.75 16.79 -12.60
C LEU A 28 17.70 16.55 -11.50
N GLU A 29 16.59 17.27 -11.57
CA GLU A 29 15.47 17.12 -10.63
C GLU A 29 14.83 15.75 -10.76
N PHE A 30 14.66 15.29 -12.00
CA PHE A 30 14.14 13.98 -12.31
C PHE A 30 15.04 12.86 -11.74
N ALA A 31 16.37 12.93 -11.98
CA ALA A 31 17.32 11.95 -11.43
C ALA A 31 17.33 11.94 -9.90
N ARG A 32 17.25 13.11 -9.26
CA ARG A 32 17.16 13.21 -7.80
C ARG A 32 15.85 12.59 -7.27
N THR A 33 14.75 12.80 -7.97
CA THR A 33 13.47 12.19 -7.59
C THR A 33 13.51 10.68 -7.76
N ALA A 34 14.05 10.16 -8.85
CA ALA A 34 14.25 8.74 -9.07
C ALA A 34 15.09 8.10 -7.94
N ALA A 35 16.23 8.74 -7.59
CA ALA A 35 17.07 8.28 -6.49
C ALA A 35 16.34 8.31 -5.12
N ALA A 36 15.62 9.39 -4.82
CA ALA A 36 14.90 9.54 -3.56
C ALA A 36 13.74 8.56 -3.43
N THR A 37 13.12 8.14 -4.54
CA THR A 37 12.00 7.18 -4.56
C THR A 37 12.47 5.73 -4.74
N GLY A 38 13.75 5.52 -5.03
CA GLY A 38 14.30 4.19 -5.35
C GLY A 38 13.78 3.63 -6.68
N GLN A 39 13.23 4.47 -7.55
CA GLN A 39 12.76 4.10 -8.89
C GLN A 39 13.89 4.23 -9.92
N SER A 40 13.83 3.43 -10.98
CA SER A 40 14.61 3.70 -12.17
C SER A 40 14.07 4.94 -12.91
N ALA A 41 14.88 5.56 -13.75
CA ALA A 41 14.45 6.68 -14.58
C ALA A 41 13.26 6.31 -15.49
N GLU A 42 13.21 5.08 -15.98
CA GLU A 42 12.11 4.58 -16.82
C GLU A 42 10.81 4.45 -16.01
N GLU A 43 10.86 3.85 -14.82
CA GLU A 43 9.70 3.71 -13.93
C GLU A 43 9.14 5.07 -13.51
N LEU A 44 10.01 6.02 -13.15
CA LEU A 44 9.60 7.38 -12.82
C LEU A 44 8.97 8.09 -14.02
N GLY A 45 9.52 7.91 -15.23
CA GLY A 45 8.99 8.49 -16.46
C GLY A 45 7.58 8.00 -16.76
N LYS A 46 7.34 6.70 -16.62
CA LYS A 46 6.00 6.11 -16.78
C LYS A 46 5.02 6.63 -15.73
N SER A 47 5.41 6.65 -14.47
CA SER A 47 4.58 7.18 -13.37
C SER A 47 4.21 8.64 -13.60
N LEU A 48 5.17 9.46 -14.00
CA LEU A 48 4.96 10.89 -14.26
C LEU A 48 4.04 11.12 -15.47
N SER A 49 4.21 10.35 -16.55
CA SER A 49 3.34 10.42 -17.74
C SER A 49 1.89 10.07 -17.41
N ILE A 50 1.66 9.04 -16.58
CA ILE A 50 0.34 8.65 -16.12
C ILE A 50 -0.30 9.78 -15.29
N MET A 51 0.43 10.30 -14.30
CA MET A 51 -0.05 11.37 -13.44
C MET A 51 -0.33 12.66 -14.21
N GLU A 52 0.52 12.99 -15.19
CA GLU A 52 0.31 14.15 -16.08
C GLU A 52 -0.97 14.01 -16.91
N SER A 53 -1.20 12.85 -17.51
CA SER A 53 -2.39 12.58 -18.32
C SER A 53 -3.70 12.61 -17.51
N MET A 54 -3.64 12.27 -16.22
CA MET A 54 -4.81 12.23 -15.35
C MET A 54 -5.12 13.56 -14.66
N SER A 55 -4.09 14.29 -14.23
CA SER A 55 -4.25 15.49 -13.40
C SER A 55 -4.16 16.80 -14.20
N GLY A 56 -3.46 16.79 -15.33
CA GLY A 56 -3.11 17.99 -16.07
C GLY A 56 -2.17 18.95 -15.30
N ALA A 57 -1.61 18.50 -14.19
CA ALA A 57 -0.70 19.30 -13.37
C ALA A 57 0.67 19.44 -14.04
N SER A 58 1.41 20.50 -13.68
CA SER A 58 2.77 20.67 -14.18
C SER A 58 3.71 19.59 -13.66
N ARG A 59 4.71 19.24 -14.45
CA ARG A 59 5.70 18.20 -14.12
C ARG A 59 6.45 18.48 -12.82
N GLU A 60 6.76 19.74 -12.56
CA GLU A 60 7.40 20.16 -11.31
C GLU A 60 6.50 19.86 -10.09
N VAL A 61 5.22 20.16 -10.18
CA VAL A 61 4.23 19.83 -9.14
C VAL A 61 4.15 18.33 -8.94
N LEU A 62 4.10 17.55 -10.02
CA LEU A 62 4.02 16.10 -9.97
C LEU A 62 5.29 15.46 -9.39
N LEU A 63 6.48 15.94 -9.73
CA LEU A 63 7.74 15.46 -9.14
C LEU A 63 7.79 15.74 -7.63
N ASN A 64 7.31 16.92 -7.20
CA ASN A 64 7.19 17.24 -5.78
C ASN A 64 6.19 16.32 -5.08
N GLN A 65 5.05 16.03 -5.71
CA GLN A 65 4.06 15.11 -5.18
C GLN A 65 4.60 13.68 -5.07
N ILE A 66 5.32 13.19 -6.08
CA ILE A 66 5.97 11.87 -6.05
C ILE A 66 6.97 11.79 -4.89
N ARG A 67 7.78 12.81 -4.64
CA ARG A 67 8.70 12.85 -3.49
C ARG A 67 7.96 12.86 -2.16
N SER A 68 6.90 13.64 -2.05
CA SER A 68 6.06 13.69 -0.85
C SER A 68 5.41 12.32 -0.58
N ASN A 69 4.90 11.67 -1.61
CA ASN A 69 4.33 10.33 -1.50
C ASN A 69 5.37 9.30 -1.08
N ALA A 70 6.58 9.36 -1.64
CA ALA A 70 7.68 8.47 -1.24
C ALA A 70 8.04 8.65 0.25
N ALA A 71 8.15 9.89 0.73
CA ALA A 71 8.40 10.18 2.14
C ALA A 71 7.27 9.64 3.06
N MET A 72 6.01 9.76 2.62
CA MET A 72 4.86 9.20 3.34
C MET A 72 4.90 7.65 3.38
N ILE A 73 5.26 7.01 2.28
CA ILE A 73 5.38 5.54 2.19
C ILE A 73 6.51 5.06 3.10
N GLU A 74 7.66 5.75 3.10
CA GLU A 74 8.80 5.43 3.96
C GLU A 74 8.46 5.62 5.45
N ALA A 75 7.78 6.71 5.80
CA ALA A 75 7.29 6.96 7.15
C ALA A 75 6.30 5.88 7.63
N ALA A 76 5.58 5.25 6.70
CA ALA A 76 4.72 4.10 6.99
C ALA A 76 5.48 2.77 7.14
N GLY A 77 6.82 2.76 7.03
CA GLY A 77 7.67 1.59 7.14
C GLY A 77 7.68 0.68 5.91
N VAL A 78 7.35 1.21 4.74
CA VAL A 78 7.30 0.47 3.46
C VAL A 78 8.33 1.05 2.50
N ALA A 79 8.91 0.21 1.64
CA ALA A 79 9.84 0.67 0.62
C ALA A 79 9.11 1.44 -0.50
N PRO A 80 9.40 2.74 -0.72
CA PRO A 80 8.71 3.55 -1.72
C PRO A 80 8.79 2.97 -3.14
N ALA A 81 9.97 2.46 -3.51
CA ALA A 81 10.21 1.86 -4.83
C ALA A 81 9.21 0.75 -5.16
N GLN A 82 8.91 -0.12 -4.20
CA GLN A 82 7.97 -1.23 -4.41
C GLN A 82 6.55 -0.72 -4.67
N VAL A 83 6.04 0.17 -3.83
CA VAL A 83 4.69 0.73 -3.98
C VAL A 83 4.55 1.52 -5.28
N MET A 84 5.53 2.37 -5.60
CA MET A 84 5.52 3.16 -6.82
C MET A 84 5.61 2.31 -8.08
N LYS A 85 6.42 1.25 -8.06
CA LYS A 85 6.51 0.29 -9.15
C LYS A 85 5.20 -0.47 -9.34
N ASP A 86 4.61 -0.96 -8.27
CA ASP A 86 3.31 -1.66 -8.31
C ASP A 86 2.22 -0.77 -8.90
N ILE A 87 2.16 0.51 -8.53
CA ILE A 87 1.23 1.49 -9.09
C ILE A 87 1.50 1.71 -10.59
N ALA A 88 2.75 1.91 -10.97
CA ALA A 88 3.14 2.11 -12.37
C ALA A 88 2.85 0.89 -13.26
N SER A 89 2.85 -0.30 -12.69
CA SER A 89 2.52 -1.54 -13.40
C SER A 89 1.00 -1.76 -13.56
N ASN A 90 0.19 -1.06 -12.77
CA ASN A 90 -1.28 -1.18 -12.74
C ASN A 90 -1.99 0.07 -13.27
N THR A 91 -1.52 0.57 -14.42
CA THR A 91 -1.96 1.84 -15.03
C THR A 91 -3.48 1.93 -15.24
N GLU A 92 -4.08 0.86 -15.77
CA GLU A 92 -5.52 0.80 -16.05
C GLU A 92 -6.34 0.88 -14.76
N PHE A 93 -5.97 0.08 -13.77
CA PHE A 93 -6.59 0.12 -12.44
C PHE A 93 -6.43 1.49 -11.77
N PHE A 94 -5.26 2.11 -11.94
CA PHE A 94 -5.02 3.46 -11.44
C PHE A 94 -5.93 4.48 -12.13
N ALA A 95 -6.07 4.41 -13.46
CA ALA A 95 -6.94 5.31 -14.22
C ALA A 95 -8.43 5.17 -13.85
N GLU A 96 -8.87 3.95 -13.54
CA GLU A 96 -10.26 3.65 -13.19
C GLU A 96 -10.64 4.05 -11.76
N PHE A 97 -9.74 3.81 -10.80
CA PHE A 97 -10.03 3.95 -9.37
C PHE A 97 -9.31 5.11 -8.67
N ALA A 98 -8.40 5.84 -9.35
CA ALA A 98 -7.69 6.95 -8.73
C ALA A 98 -8.64 8.09 -8.35
N ARG A 99 -8.50 8.56 -7.12
CA ARG A 99 -9.20 9.73 -6.54
C ARG A 99 -8.20 10.60 -5.82
N ASP A 100 -8.55 11.86 -5.63
CA ASP A 100 -7.72 12.82 -4.90
C ASP A 100 -6.27 12.86 -5.42
N GLY A 101 -6.12 12.88 -6.75
CA GLY A 101 -4.81 12.83 -7.40
C GLY A 101 -4.07 11.49 -7.23
N GLY A 102 -4.79 10.39 -6.99
CA GLY A 102 -4.24 9.05 -6.80
C GLY A 102 -3.82 8.71 -5.36
N GLN A 103 -4.08 9.59 -4.40
CA GLN A 103 -3.71 9.37 -3.00
C GLN A 103 -4.36 8.11 -2.40
N ASN A 104 -5.60 7.83 -2.75
CA ASN A 104 -6.30 6.61 -2.32
C ASN A 104 -5.56 5.33 -2.75
N LEU A 105 -5.00 5.29 -3.96
CA LEU A 105 -4.26 4.12 -4.47
C LEU A 105 -2.85 4.02 -3.88
N ILE A 106 -2.23 5.14 -3.54
CA ILE A 106 -0.97 5.13 -2.79
C ILE A 106 -1.20 4.56 -1.39
N GLN A 107 -2.27 4.96 -0.70
CA GLN A 107 -2.66 4.39 0.59
C GLN A 107 -2.98 2.90 0.47
N ALA A 108 -3.69 2.49 -0.59
CA ALA A 108 -3.95 1.09 -0.88
C ALA A 108 -2.66 0.29 -1.12
N GLY A 109 -1.70 0.85 -1.86
CA GLY A 109 -0.39 0.25 -2.08
C GLY A 109 0.42 0.08 -0.79
N VAL A 110 0.39 1.08 0.09
CA VAL A 110 1.01 0.99 1.43
C VAL A 110 0.33 -0.09 2.27
N ALA A 111 -1.00 -0.13 2.30
CA ALA A 111 -1.76 -1.14 3.03
C ALA A 111 -1.47 -2.54 2.49
N ALA A 112 -1.48 -2.72 1.16
CA ALA A 112 -1.14 -3.97 0.49
C ALA A 112 0.29 -4.43 0.84
N ALA A 113 1.28 -3.55 0.71
CA ALA A 113 2.67 -3.87 1.01
C ALA A 113 2.88 -4.28 2.48
N LYS A 114 2.23 -3.62 3.44
CA LYS A 114 2.22 -4.03 4.86
C LYS A 114 1.64 -5.43 5.07
N LEU A 115 0.69 -5.81 4.25
CA LEU A 115 0.08 -7.15 4.27
C LEU A 115 0.87 -8.18 3.44
N GLY A 116 1.95 -7.76 2.77
CA GLY A 116 2.77 -8.58 1.88
C GLY A 116 2.08 -8.89 0.54
N LEU A 117 1.22 -8.00 0.09
CA LEU A 117 0.49 -8.09 -1.17
C LEU A 117 1.02 -7.08 -2.20
N SER A 118 0.75 -7.34 -3.48
CA SER A 118 0.95 -6.40 -4.58
C SER A 118 -0.35 -5.69 -4.96
N MET A 119 -0.25 -4.62 -5.75
CA MET A 119 -1.43 -3.94 -6.31
C MET A 119 -2.24 -4.83 -7.25
N ASP A 120 -1.62 -5.79 -7.96
CA ASP A 120 -2.34 -6.79 -8.77
C ASP A 120 -3.31 -7.62 -7.93
N GLN A 121 -2.92 -7.95 -6.70
CA GLN A 121 -3.76 -8.69 -5.77
C GLN A 121 -4.91 -7.83 -5.23
N VAL A 122 -4.66 -6.55 -4.97
CA VAL A 122 -5.71 -5.58 -4.62
C VAL A 122 -6.69 -5.42 -5.77
N LYS A 123 -6.18 -5.27 -7.01
CA LYS A 123 -6.98 -5.22 -8.25
C LYS A 123 -7.88 -6.46 -8.36
N SER A 124 -7.30 -7.67 -8.28
CA SER A 124 -8.05 -8.93 -8.37
C SER A 124 -9.16 -9.03 -7.32
N THR A 125 -8.87 -8.64 -6.07
CA THR A 125 -9.88 -8.61 -5.00
C THR A 125 -10.98 -7.57 -5.31
N THR A 126 -10.62 -6.38 -5.77
CA THR A 126 -11.57 -5.32 -6.14
C THR A 126 -12.52 -5.80 -7.24
N GLU A 127 -11.97 -6.33 -8.34
CA GLU A 127 -12.75 -6.82 -9.48
C GLU A 127 -13.68 -7.99 -9.09
N SER A 128 -13.18 -8.92 -8.29
CA SER A 128 -13.98 -10.04 -7.79
C SER A 128 -15.15 -9.58 -6.91
N LEU A 129 -14.94 -8.61 -6.02
CA LEU A 129 -15.99 -8.05 -5.18
C LEU A 129 -17.03 -7.25 -5.98
N LEU A 130 -16.60 -6.59 -7.08
CA LEU A 130 -17.48 -5.83 -7.97
C LEU A 130 -18.26 -6.71 -8.96
N SER A 131 -17.87 -7.96 -9.14
CA SER A 131 -18.69 -8.98 -9.83
C SER A 131 -19.79 -9.48 -8.88
N PHE A 132 -20.81 -8.64 -8.65
CA PHE A 132 -21.77 -8.79 -7.55
C PHE A 132 -22.41 -10.17 -7.48
N GLU A 133 -22.91 -10.71 -8.58
CA GLU A 133 -23.60 -12.00 -8.62
C GLU A 133 -22.67 -13.14 -8.16
N GLU A 134 -21.51 -13.26 -8.77
CA GLU A 134 -20.51 -14.27 -8.43
C GLU A 134 -19.96 -14.08 -7.00
N SER A 135 -19.73 -12.82 -6.60
CA SER A 135 -19.24 -12.49 -5.25
C SER A 135 -20.23 -12.88 -4.16
N ILE A 136 -21.55 -12.71 -4.38
CA ILE A 136 -22.58 -13.10 -3.43
C ILE A 136 -22.69 -14.62 -3.34
N GLU A 137 -22.64 -15.33 -4.49
CA GLU A 137 -22.66 -16.79 -4.53
C GLU A 137 -21.49 -17.39 -3.75
N LYS A 138 -20.26 -16.93 -4.03
CA LYS A 138 -19.06 -17.38 -3.31
C LYS A 138 -19.08 -17.04 -1.82
N GLN A 139 -19.62 -15.87 -1.45
CA GLN A 139 -19.83 -15.50 -0.04
C GLN A 139 -20.78 -16.47 0.69
N MET A 140 -21.87 -16.87 0.03
CA MET A 140 -22.84 -17.83 0.59
C MET A 140 -22.20 -19.21 0.75
N GLU A 141 -21.46 -19.69 -0.24
CA GLU A 141 -20.70 -20.93 -0.17
C GLU A 141 -19.70 -20.92 0.98
N ALA A 142 -18.89 -19.85 1.09
CA ALA A 142 -17.92 -19.68 2.17
C ALA A 142 -18.62 -19.68 3.54
N SER A 143 -19.76 -18.99 3.68
CA SER A 143 -20.54 -18.95 4.92
C SER A 143 -21.05 -20.31 5.33
N LEU A 144 -21.51 -21.12 4.36
CA LEU A 144 -21.99 -22.48 4.60
C LEU A 144 -20.86 -23.41 5.05
N LEU A 145 -19.71 -23.39 4.37
CA LEU A 145 -18.56 -24.24 4.68
C LEU A 145 -17.89 -23.87 5.99
N LEU A 146 -17.88 -22.59 6.36
CA LEU A 146 -17.30 -22.11 7.61
C LEU A 146 -18.23 -22.26 8.80
N GLY A 147 -19.54 -22.49 8.57
CA GLY A 147 -20.55 -22.54 9.63
C GLY A 147 -20.76 -21.19 10.34
N ARG A 148 -20.33 -20.08 9.74
CA ARG A 148 -20.54 -18.71 10.21
C ARG A 148 -20.88 -17.79 9.06
N GLN A 149 -21.59 -16.71 9.35
CA GLN A 149 -21.93 -15.73 8.34
C GLN A 149 -20.72 -14.89 7.98
N ILE A 150 -20.37 -14.89 6.70
CA ILE A 150 -19.44 -13.94 6.07
C ILE A 150 -20.28 -12.83 5.47
N ASN A 151 -19.92 -11.57 5.73
CA ASN A 151 -20.60 -10.41 5.14
C ASN A 151 -19.56 -9.51 4.44
N LEU A 152 -19.61 -9.49 3.12
CA LEU A 152 -18.72 -8.70 2.26
C LEU A 152 -19.39 -7.43 1.70
N ASP A 153 -20.61 -7.07 2.13
CA ASP A 153 -21.35 -5.91 1.59
C ASP A 153 -20.55 -4.62 1.78
N ARG A 154 -19.95 -4.44 2.97
CA ARG A 154 -19.11 -3.28 3.25
C ARG A 154 -17.82 -3.28 2.39
N ALA A 155 -17.21 -4.44 2.19
CA ALA A 155 -16.04 -4.55 1.32
C ALA A 155 -16.38 -4.20 -0.13
N ARG A 156 -17.54 -4.65 -0.65
CA ARG A 156 -18.07 -4.29 -1.97
C ARG A 156 -18.33 -2.78 -2.07
N GLN A 157 -18.93 -2.19 -1.06
CA GLN A 157 -19.18 -0.75 -1.03
C GLN A 157 -17.86 0.05 -1.07
N LEU A 158 -16.86 -0.35 -0.30
CA LEU A 158 -15.54 0.29 -0.27
C LEU A 158 -14.81 0.12 -1.62
N ALA A 159 -14.88 -1.08 -2.23
CA ALA A 159 -14.37 -1.33 -3.58
C ALA A 159 -15.02 -0.38 -4.60
N LEU A 160 -16.34 -0.25 -4.60
CA LEU A 160 -17.10 0.60 -5.51
C LEU A 160 -16.78 2.09 -5.30
N THR A 161 -16.56 2.50 -4.06
CA THR A 161 -16.25 3.90 -3.72
C THR A 161 -14.77 4.25 -3.88
N GLY A 162 -13.90 3.31 -4.29
CA GLY A 162 -12.47 3.55 -4.52
C GLY A 162 -11.65 3.62 -3.22
N ASP A 163 -12.17 3.11 -2.11
CA ASP A 163 -11.41 2.94 -0.86
C ASP A 163 -10.86 1.51 -0.78
N GLN A 164 -9.82 1.23 -1.56
CA GLN A 164 -9.20 -0.09 -1.60
C GLN A 164 -8.46 -0.44 -0.31
N ALA A 165 -7.91 0.55 0.41
CA ALA A 165 -7.29 0.32 1.70
C ALA A 165 -8.33 -0.16 2.74
N GLY A 166 -9.44 0.56 2.87
CA GLY A 166 -10.54 0.16 3.74
C GLY A 166 -11.18 -1.16 3.31
N MET A 167 -11.28 -1.43 2.00
CA MET A 167 -11.73 -2.71 1.47
C MET A 167 -10.85 -3.87 1.96
N MET A 168 -9.54 -3.74 1.91
CA MET A 168 -8.60 -4.77 2.37
C MET A 168 -8.70 -5.01 3.88
N GLU A 169 -8.89 -3.95 4.67
CA GLU A 169 -9.12 -4.07 6.11
C GLU A 169 -10.43 -4.82 6.41
N GLU A 170 -11.50 -4.51 5.68
CA GLU A 170 -12.78 -5.18 5.83
C GLU A 170 -12.69 -6.66 5.46
N VAL A 171 -12.02 -6.99 4.34
CA VAL A 171 -11.74 -8.38 3.95
C VAL A 171 -11.02 -9.12 5.09
N LEU A 172 -9.94 -8.53 5.65
CA LEU A 172 -9.22 -9.12 6.78
C LEU A 172 -10.09 -9.33 8.01
N ARG A 173 -11.01 -8.41 8.28
CA ARG A 173 -11.96 -8.54 9.39
C ARG A 173 -12.87 -9.74 9.21
N GLN A 174 -13.31 -10.02 7.97
CA GLN A 174 -14.15 -11.18 7.65
C GLN A 174 -13.36 -12.50 7.64
N VAL A 175 -12.09 -12.45 7.26
CA VAL A 175 -11.18 -13.62 7.29
C VAL A 175 -10.95 -14.09 8.73
N GLY A 176 -10.84 -13.16 9.68
CA GLY A 176 -10.58 -13.46 11.09
C GLY A 176 -9.09 -13.41 11.45
N GLY A 177 -8.78 -13.94 12.62
CA GLY A 177 -7.41 -13.97 13.16
C GLY A 177 -6.57 -15.14 12.64
N GLU A 178 -5.24 -15.07 12.86
CA GLU A 178 -4.30 -16.11 12.44
C GLU A 178 -4.64 -17.48 13.05
N ALA A 179 -4.97 -17.51 14.34
CA ALA A 179 -5.33 -18.74 15.04
C ALA A 179 -6.60 -19.39 14.47
N GLU A 180 -7.61 -18.56 14.15
CA GLU A 180 -8.86 -19.03 13.52
C GLU A 180 -8.58 -19.57 12.12
N PHE A 181 -7.83 -18.82 11.31
CA PHE A 181 -7.48 -19.22 9.95
C PHE A 181 -6.64 -20.52 9.93
N ALA A 182 -5.72 -20.70 10.89
CA ALA A 182 -4.91 -21.89 11.01
C ALA A 182 -5.72 -23.16 11.34
N GLN A 183 -6.85 -23.03 12.05
CA GLN A 183 -7.73 -24.15 12.41
C GLN A 183 -8.67 -24.56 11.27
N MET A 184 -8.84 -23.72 10.25
CA MET A 184 -9.69 -24.01 9.09
C MET A 184 -9.13 -25.17 8.27
N THR A 185 -10.01 -26.02 7.76
CA THR A 185 -9.67 -27.03 6.76
C THR A 185 -9.25 -26.36 5.44
N TYR A 186 -8.61 -27.13 4.55
CA TYR A 186 -8.23 -26.61 3.23
C TYR A 186 -9.44 -26.09 2.44
N LEU A 187 -10.57 -26.81 2.47
CA LEU A 187 -11.78 -26.40 1.76
C LEU A 187 -12.36 -25.09 2.30
N GLN A 188 -12.36 -24.92 3.61
CA GLN A 188 -12.80 -23.68 4.25
C GLN A 188 -11.92 -22.49 3.86
N ARG A 189 -10.59 -22.66 3.92
CA ARG A 189 -9.64 -21.63 3.50
C ARG A 189 -9.78 -21.29 2.01
N LYS A 190 -10.01 -22.32 1.18
CA LYS A 190 -10.21 -22.11 -0.26
C LYS A 190 -11.49 -21.34 -0.54
N ALA A 191 -12.62 -21.74 0.03
CA ALA A 191 -13.89 -21.04 -0.16
C ALA A 191 -13.83 -19.60 0.32
N LEU A 192 -13.15 -19.34 1.45
CA LEU A 192 -12.94 -17.99 1.97
C LEU A 192 -12.07 -17.17 1.00
N ALA A 193 -10.99 -17.74 0.46
CA ALA A 193 -10.15 -17.07 -0.52
C ALA A 193 -10.91 -16.76 -1.82
N ASP A 194 -11.64 -17.72 -2.34
CA ASP A 194 -12.45 -17.59 -3.55
C ASP A 194 -13.54 -16.50 -3.38
N SER A 195 -14.13 -16.38 -2.18
CA SER A 195 -15.16 -15.39 -1.90
C SER A 195 -14.68 -13.92 -1.95
N VAL A 196 -13.38 -13.71 -1.78
CA VAL A 196 -12.75 -12.39 -1.82
C VAL A 196 -11.84 -12.19 -3.04
N GLY A 197 -11.88 -13.10 -4.01
CA GLY A 197 -11.06 -13.02 -5.22
C GLY A 197 -9.55 -13.12 -4.95
N SER A 198 -9.17 -13.92 -3.95
CA SER A 198 -7.78 -14.07 -3.52
C SER A 198 -7.35 -15.54 -3.54
N THR A 199 -6.11 -15.81 -3.17
CA THR A 199 -5.58 -17.17 -2.97
C THR A 199 -5.44 -17.50 -1.49
N VAL A 200 -5.44 -18.79 -1.16
CA VAL A 200 -5.18 -19.25 0.22
C VAL A 200 -3.82 -18.75 0.72
N GLU A 201 -2.82 -18.71 -0.16
CA GLU A 201 -1.48 -18.21 0.17
C GLU A 201 -1.51 -16.72 0.53
N ASN A 202 -2.19 -15.91 -0.27
CA ASN A 202 -2.32 -14.46 -0.04
C ASN A 202 -3.06 -14.19 1.27
N LEU A 203 -4.20 -14.86 1.53
CA LEU A 203 -4.90 -14.73 2.79
C LEU A 203 -4.04 -15.15 3.99
N SER A 204 -3.31 -16.25 3.86
CA SER A 204 -2.38 -16.70 4.90
C SER A 204 -1.29 -15.67 5.20
N ARG A 205 -0.77 -15.00 4.15
CA ARG A 205 0.22 -13.94 4.26
C ARG A 205 -0.36 -12.69 4.94
N MET A 206 -1.53 -12.26 4.50
CA MET A 206 -2.26 -11.12 5.07
C MET A 206 -2.48 -11.29 6.58
N VAL A 207 -3.01 -12.44 6.98
CA VAL A 207 -3.35 -12.72 8.39
C VAL A 207 -2.09 -12.74 9.25
N ARG A 208 -1.01 -13.37 8.79
CA ARG A 208 0.29 -13.40 9.50
C ARG A 208 0.90 -12.01 9.64
N ASN A 209 0.94 -11.22 8.55
CA ASN A 209 1.55 -9.89 8.57
C ASN A 209 0.75 -8.92 9.45
N ARG A 210 -0.57 -9.04 9.46
CA ARG A 210 -1.43 -8.30 10.39
C ARG A 210 -1.11 -8.64 11.85
N SER A 211 -0.99 -9.93 12.17
CA SER A 211 -0.64 -10.39 13.53
C SER A 211 0.74 -9.88 13.96
N ALA A 212 1.74 -9.95 13.07
CA ALA A 212 3.07 -9.45 13.31
C ALA A 212 3.09 -7.93 13.56
N SER A 213 2.34 -7.16 12.76
CA SER A 213 2.22 -5.71 12.91
C SER A 213 1.54 -5.32 14.23
N ALA A 214 0.50 -6.04 14.63
CA ALA A 214 -0.18 -5.82 15.90
C ALA A 214 0.75 -6.10 17.09
N THR A 215 1.52 -7.19 17.03
CA THR A 215 2.50 -7.53 18.08
C THR A 215 3.64 -6.50 18.16
N ALA A 216 4.13 -6.02 17.02
CA ALA A 216 5.16 -4.98 16.98
C ALA A 216 4.65 -3.64 17.58
N GLY A 217 3.39 -3.27 17.31
CA GLY A 217 2.75 -2.09 17.91
C GLY A 217 2.67 -2.17 19.44
N THR A 218 2.22 -3.31 19.97
CA THR A 218 2.13 -3.51 21.43
C THR A 218 3.49 -3.55 22.12
N LEU A 219 4.53 -4.06 21.45
CA LEU A 219 5.90 -4.03 21.98
C LEU A 219 6.50 -2.62 21.97
N ALA A 220 6.21 -1.80 20.97
CA ALA A 220 6.64 -0.42 20.90
C ALA A 220 5.96 0.42 22.02
N GLU A 221 4.64 0.30 22.19
CA GLU A 221 3.90 0.97 23.26
C GLU A 221 4.40 0.57 24.68
N SER A 222 4.71 -0.72 24.88
CA SER A 222 5.27 -1.18 26.17
C SER A 222 6.72 -0.71 26.38
N GLY A 223 7.50 -0.55 25.30
CA GLY A 223 8.84 0.01 25.33
C GLY A 223 8.84 1.49 25.74
N ASP A 224 7.95 2.28 25.15
CA ASP A 224 7.80 3.71 25.45
C ASP A 224 7.31 3.93 26.89
N ALA A 225 6.34 3.14 27.36
CA ALA A 225 5.88 3.18 28.75
C ALA A 225 6.99 2.81 29.76
N ALA A 226 7.83 1.83 29.43
CA ALA A 226 8.98 1.46 30.26
C ALA A 226 10.04 2.58 30.29
N HIS A 227 10.28 3.25 29.16
CA HIS A 227 11.21 4.37 29.06
C HIS A 227 10.74 5.60 29.85
N GLU A 228 9.44 5.89 29.82
CA GLU A 228 8.83 6.98 30.56
C GLU A 228 8.85 6.72 32.08
N THR A 229 8.61 5.47 32.50
CA THR A 229 8.74 5.04 33.89
C THR A 229 10.19 5.15 34.39
N GLN A 230 11.16 4.75 33.57
CA GLN A 230 12.59 4.85 33.91
C GLN A 230 13.05 6.30 34.01
N LYS A 231 12.56 7.20 33.17
CA LYS A 231 12.83 8.64 33.19
C LYS A 231 12.27 9.28 34.48
N SER A 232 11.03 8.96 34.82
CA SER A 232 10.40 9.47 36.04
C SER A 232 11.09 8.97 37.33
N MET A 233 11.59 7.73 37.35
CA MET A 233 12.40 7.20 38.43
C MET A 233 13.76 7.93 38.55
N LEU A 234 14.41 8.24 37.44
CA LEU A 234 15.67 8.99 37.41
C LEU A 234 15.48 10.44 37.92
N GLU A 235 14.38 11.09 37.52
CA GLU A 235 14.02 12.43 38.01
C GLU A 235 13.74 12.44 39.52
N ALA A 236 12.98 11.46 40.01
CA ALA A 236 12.72 11.30 41.43
C ALA A 236 14.01 11.03 42.28
N THR A 237 14.94 10.24 41.69
CA THR A 237 16.22 9.95 42.35
C THR A 237 17.14 11.19 42.40
N ASN A 238 17.14 12.00 41.34
CA ASN A 238 17.88 13.26 41.31
C ASN A 238 17.32 14.33 42.26
N ASP A 239 16.01 14.34 42.47
CA ASP A 239 15.38 15.25 43.43
C ASP A 239 15.70 14.86 44.88
N ILE A 240 15.75 13.57 45.21
CA ILE A 240 16.17 13.09 46.51
C ILE A 240 17.65 13.45 46.77
N ALA A 241 18.51 13.37 45.76
CA ALA A 241 19.94 13.73 45.90
C ALA A 241 20.20 15.23 46.11
N LYS A 242 19.23 16.10 45.84
CA LYS A 242 19.33 17.56 46.12
C LYS A 242 19.02 17.93 47.57
N TYR A 243 18.42 17.03 48.33
CA TYR A 243 18.02 17.28 49.72
C TYR A 243 18.87 16.51 50.78
N THR A 244 19.92 15.82 50.32
CA THR A 244 20.95 15.18 51.15
C THR A 244 22.29 15.87 50.98
#